data_a4394daadab3faf3ac90445d4d952984
#
_entry.id   a4394daadab3faf3ac90445d4d952984
#
_cell.length_a   1.000
_cell.length_b   1.000
_cell.length_c   1.000
_cell.angle_alpha   90.00
_cell.angle_beta   90.00
_cell.angle_gamma   90.00
#
_symmetry.space_group_name_H-M   'P 1'
#
loop_
_entity.id
_entity.type
_entity.pdbx_description
1 polymer ?
#
loop_
_entity_poly.entity_id
_entity_poly.type
_entity_poly.pdbx_seq_one_letter_code
_entity_poly.pdbx_strand_id
1 'polypeptide(L)'
;MFIGSNEAQATLIQLLVERVLKELDSTPLNVAPYTVGLDSRIEELMSCLDVRSNGIRVLGLHGVGGVGKTTLAKALCNKLVGSFKCLVFMENDRENSETDDDLVYLQNKLINHISPHKPSVFEVNSGISAIKEVVHEKRVLVIMDDIHNVRQLEVLIGRRDWFSEGSRIIITTRNRDVLPDHLVNGFYEVRELAFTEALQLFSFHALRREKPTERFMNLSKQMVSLTGGLPLALEVFGSFLFERWRIEEWKDALQKLRRIRPHNLQDVLKISYDGLDVQEQQIFLDIACLFIKMEIKREDILDALKGFGFRAEIAVTILRARSLIKVFEDNSLWMHDQIRDMGRQIVLDESPVNPGKRSRLWDRDEIMTVLKAKKVRPIVRYLISSSFFSCSFSVALQVQNFSKRQI
;
A
#
# COMPACT_ATOMS: atom_id res chain seq x y z
N MET A 1 2.92 49.96 -31.88
CA MET A 1 4.13 49.23 -31.43
C MET A 1 3.92 48.68 -30.01
N PHE A 2 2.88 47.85 -29.76
CA PHE A 2 2.51 47.30 -28.43
C PHE A 2 2.06 45.85 -28.49
N ILE A 3 2.42 45.08 -29.53
CA ILE A 3 2.01 43.68 -29.69
C ILE A 3 3.07 42.70 -29.12
N GLY A 4 4.33 43.13 -28.94
CA GLY A 4 5.41 42.24 -28.49
C GLY A 4 5.49 41.99 -26.98
N SER A 5 4.76 42.73 -26.11
CA SER A 5 4.83 42.56 -24.64
C SER A 5 3.88 41.46 -24.13
N ASN A 6 2.74 41.23 -24.76
CA ASN A 6 1.76 40.23 -24.34
C ASN A 6 2.18 38.80 -24.69
N GLU A 7 2.84 38.59 -25.83
CA GLU A 7 3.37 37.28 -26.20
C GLU A 7 4.55 36.86 -25.30
N ALA A 8 5.43 37.81 -24.98
CA ALA A 8 6.54 37.57 -24.06
C ALA A 8 6.05 37.27 -22.62
N GLN A 9 5.00 37.98 -22.16
CA GLN A 9 4.37 37.70 -20.84
C GLN A 9 3.64 36.34 -20.86
N ALA A 10 2.91 36.00 -21.87
CA ALA A 10 2.25 34.68 -21.99
C ALA A 10 3.27 33.54 -22.00
N THR A 11 4.37 33.69 -22.72
CA THR A 11 5.46 32.72 -22.74
C THR A 11 6.15 32.58 -21.37
N LEU A 12 6.37 33.70 -20.67
CA LEU A 12 6.96 33.68 -19.33
C LEU A 12 6.03 33.03 -18.30
N ILE A 13 4.73 33.31 -18.35
CA ILE A 13 3.72 32.68 -17.50
C ILE A 13 3.69 31.16 -17.77
N GLN A 14 3.73 30.75 -19.03
CA GLN A 14 3.74 29.35 -19.42
C GLN A 14 5.00 28.62 -18.91
N LEU A 15 6.18 29.24 -19.03
CA LEU A 15 7.44 28.73 -18.47
C LEU A 15 7.42 28.67 -16.93
N LEU A 16 6.82 29.65 -16.26
CA LEU A 16 6.66 29.64 -14.81
C LEU A 16 5.68 28.56 -14.36
N VAL A 17 4.56 28.39 -15.05
CA VAL A 17 3.59 27.32 -14.79
C VAL A 17 4.23 25.94 -15.01
N GLU A 18 4.96 25.74 -16.11
CA GLU A 18 5.68 24.49 -16.36
C GLU A 18 6.75 24.23 -15.30
N ARG A 19 7.44 25.26 -14.82
CA ARG A 19 8.44 25.12 -13.76
C ARG A 19 7.80 24.80 -12.41
N VAL A 20 6.70 25.47 -12.05
CA VAL A 20 5.95 25.20 -10.82
C VAL A 20 5.32 23.80 -10.85
N LEU A 21 4.72 23.42 -11.98
CA LEU A 21 4.19 22.04 -12.16
C LEU A 21 5.31 21.01 -12.06
N LYS A 22 6.47 21.26 -12.66
CA LYS A 22 7.63 20.38 -12.57
C LYS A 22 8.18 20.27 -11.13
N GLU A 23 8.12 21.33 -10.36
CA GLU A 23 8.50 21.31 -8.94
C GLU A 23 7.43 20.65 -8.05
N LEU A 24 6.15 20.79 -8.37
CA LEU A 24 5.05 20.09 -7.72
C LEU A 24 5.04 18.58 -8.03
N ASP A 25 5.29 18.22 -9.29
CA ASP A 25 5.46 16.82 -9.72
C ASP A 25 6.76 16.18 -9.19
N SER A 26 7.69 16.99 -8.69
CA SER A 26 8.97 16.53 -8.12
C SER A 26 8.94 16.33 -6.61
N THR A 27 7.76 16.39 -5.96
CA THR A 27 7.66 16.07 -4.54
C THR A 27 8.09 14.62 -4.32
N PRO A 28 9.15 14.36 -3.54
CA PRO A 28 9.61 13.01 -3.32
C PRO A 28 8.53 12.14 -2.70
N LEU A 29 8.37 10.94 -3.22
CA LEU A 29 7.45 9.97 -2.62
C LEU A 29 7.89 9.65 -1.19
N ASN A 30 6.93 9.56 -0.29
CA ASN A 30 7.20 9.20 1.09
C ASN A 30 7.69 7.75 1.17
N VAL A 31 8.95 7.58 1.60
CA VAL A 31 9.58 6.30 1.88
C VAL A 31 9.43 6.00 3.38
N ALA A 32 9.70 4.78 3.81
CA ALA A 32 9.64 4.42 5.23
C ALA A 32 10.53 5.33 6.11
N PRO A 33 10.12 5.64 7.35
CA PRO A 33 10.84 6.57 8.22
C PRO A 33 12.26 6.07 8.59
N TYR A 34 12.47 4.76 8.62
CA TYR A 34 13.78 4.14 8.81
C TYR A 34 14.07 3.24 7.62
N THR A 35 15.10 3.59 6.87
CA THR A 35 15.55 2.84 5.70
C THR A 35 16.94 2.28 5.94
N VAL A 36 17.10 0.98 5.72
CA VAL A 36 18.38 0.28 5.90
C VAL A 36 18.64 -0.56 4.65
N GLY A 37 19.90 -0.55 4.17
CA GLY A 37 20.32 -1.34 3.02
C GLY A 37 19.69 -0.94 1.67
N LEU A 38 19.14 0.27 1.54
CA LEU A 38 18.51 0.72 0.29
C LEU A 38 19.55 1.14 -0.75
N ASP A 39 20.63 1.81 -0.35
CA ASP A 39 21.55 2.45 -1.30
C ASP A 39 22.21 1.42 -2.24
N SER A 40 22.74 0.32 -1.71
CA SER A 40 23.34 -0.74 -2.51
C SER A 40 22.33 -1.39 -3.47
N ARG A 41 21.12 -1.64 -3.01
CA ARG A 41 20.04 -2.23 -3.82
C ARG A 41 19.56 -1.27 -4.92
N ILE A 42 19.52 0.04 -4.63
CA ILE A 42 19.20 1.07 -5.63
C ILE A 42 20.30 1.12 -6.70
N GLU A 43 21.58 1.03 -6.34
CA GLU A 43 22.69 1.00 -7.31
C GLU A 43 22.60 -0.22 -8.23
N GLU A 44 22.30 -1.40 -7.68
CA GLU A 44 22.06 -2.61 -8.47
C GLU A 44 20.88 -2.41 -9.45
N LEU A 45 19.76 -1.87 -8.99
CA LEU A 45 18.59 -1.61 -9.82
C LEU A 45 18.86 -0.56 -10.90
N MET A 46 19.61 0.50 -10.58
CA MET A 46 20.03 1.51 -11.54
C MET A 46 20.87 0.90 -12.67
N SER A 47 21.75 -0.05 -12.32
CA SER A 47 22.53 -0.80 -13.30
C SER A 47 21.63 -1.67 -14.21
N CYS A 48 20.64 -2.37 -13.63
CA CYS A 48 19.68 -3.18 -14.39
C CYS A 48 18.80 -2.34 -15.33
N LEU A 49 18.40 -1.15 -14.88
CA LEU A 49 17.56 -0.24 -15.66
C LEU A 49 18.31 0.43 -16.81
N ASP A 50 19.65 0.53 -16.73
CA ASP A 50 20.45 1.17 -17.76
C ASP A 50 19.82 2.48 -18.30
N VAL A 51 19.66 3.45 -17.39
CA VAL A 51 18.86 4.68 -17.64
C VAL A 51 19.42 5.50 -18.83
N ARG A 52 20.69 5.28 -19.18
CA ARG A 52 21.36 6.02 -20.27
C ARG A 52 21.10 5.42 -21.64
N SER A 53 20.67 4.16 -21.75
CA SER A 53 20.39 3.54 -23.04
C SER A 53 19.08 4.08 -23.65
N ASN A 54 19.01 4.10 -24.99
CA ASN A 54 17.80 4.52 -25.70
C ASN A 54 16.73 3.41 -25.78
N GLY A 55 17.08 2.18 -25.48
CA GLY A 55 16.12 1.07 -25.48
C GLY A 55 15.08 1.19 -24.38
N ILE A 56 13.90 0.62 -24.59
CA ILE A 56 12.85 0.48 -23.59
C ILE A 56 13.25 -0.65 -22.64
N ARG A 57 13.19 -0.39 -21.34
CA ARG A 57 13.51 -1.38 -20.29
C ARG A 57 12.33 -1.60 -19.37
N VAL A 58 11.97 -2.85 -19.18
CA VAL A 58 10.95 -3.31 -18.23
C VAL A 58 11.64 -4.18 -17.18
N LEU A 59 11.63 -3.77 -15.93
CA LEU A 59 12.24 -4.47 -14.81
C LEU A 59 11.17 -4.98 -13.86
N GLY A 60 11.17 -6.29 -13.60
CA GLY A 60 10.27 -6.93 -12.65
C GLY A 60 10.94 -7.11 -11.29
N LEU A 61 10.41 -6.46 -10.26
CA LEU A 61 10.81 -6.65 -8.86
C LEU A 61 9.88 -7.65 -8.19
N HIS A 62 10.37 -8.80 -7.78
CA HIS A 62 9.55 -9.81 -7.13
C HIS A 62 10.09 -10.20 -5.75
N GLY A 63 9.25 -10.77 -4.91
CA GLY A 63 9.59 -11.23 -3.56
C GLY A 63 8.38 -11.28 -2.64
N VAL A 64 8.54 -11.87 -1.48
CA VAL A 64 7.45 -12.09 -0.51
C VAL A 64 6.81 -10.78 -0.03
N GLY A 65 5.58 -10.86 0.50
CA GLY A 65 4.90 -9.72 1.12
C GLY A 65 5.69 -9.18 2.32
N GLY A 66 5.82 -7.85 2.42
CA GLY A 66 6.54 -7.20 3.52
C GLY A 66 8.06 -7.17 3.40
N VAL A 67 8.63 -7.64 2.28
CA VAL A 67 10.11 -7.62 2.04
C VAL A 67 10.65 -6.25 1.64
N GLY A 68 9.77 -5.27 1.35
CA GLY A 68 10.17 -3.90 1.05
C GLY A 68 10.19 -3.53 -0.44
N LYS A 69 9.50 -4.28 -1.34
CA LYS A 69 9.44 -3.98 -2.78
C LYS A 69 8.94 -2.55 -3.07
N THR A 70 7.82 -2.17 -2.50
CA THR A 70 7.23 -0.82 -2.64
C THR A 70 8.17 0.26 -2.12
N THR A 71 8.82 0.02 -0.97
CA THR A 71 9.81 0.94 -0.38
C THR A 71 10.99 1.16 -1.32
N LEU A 72 11.51 0.07 -1.89
CA LEU A 72 12.61 0.11 -2.84
C LEU A 72 12.21 0.80 -4.15
N ALA A 73 11.00 0.52 -4.66
CA ALA A 73 10.47 1.17 -5.86
C ALA A 73 10.26 2.68 -5.65
N LYS A 74 9.74 3.12 -4.48
CA LYS A 74 9.60 4.55 -4.12
C LYS A 74 10.96 5.23 -3.99
N ALA A 75 11.92 4.60 -3.34
CA ALA A 75 13.28 5.14 -3.19
C ALA A 75 13.99 5.28 -4.55
N LEU A 76 13.83 4.27 -5.42
CA LEU A 76 14.35 4.32 -6.79
C LEU A 76 13.67 5.40 -7.63
N CYS A 77 12.35 5.56 -7.48
CA CYS A 77 11.58 6.65 -8.09
C CYS A 77 12.16 8.02 -7.71
N ASN A 78 12.35 8.25 -6.41
CA ASN A 78 12.94 9.50 -5.91
C ASN A 78 14.35 9.76 -6.45
N LYS A 79 15.16 8.71 -6.62
CA LYS A 79 16.51 8.81 -7.21
C LYS A 79 16.47 9.20 -8.69
N LEU A 80 15.39 8.83 -9.39
CA LEU A 80 15.22 9.08 -10.83
C LEU A 80 14.41 10.35 -11.14
N VAL A 81 13.91 11.07 -10.13
CA VAL A 81 13.27 12.38 -10.29
C VAL A 81 14.20 13.30 -11.07
N GLY A 82 13.69 13.97 -12.09
CA GLY A 82 14.47 14.84 -12.99
C GLY A 82 15.15 14.13 -14.17
N SER A 83 15.25 12.80 -14.18
CA SER A 83 15.77 12.03 -15.31
C SER A 83 14.72 11.76 -16.39
N PHE A 84 13.44 11.90 -16.06
CA PHE A 84 12.29 11.69 -16.95
C PHE A 84 11.39 12.92 -16.96
N LYS A 85 10.79 13.21 -18.15
CA LYS A 85 9.81 14.31 -18.27
C LYS A 85 8.47 13.99 -17.60
N CYS A 86 8.14 12.71 -17.52
CA CYS A 86 6.94 12.22 -16.87
C CYS A 86 7.29 10.99 -16.03
N LEU A 87 6.90 11.04 -14.78
CA LEU A 87 7.09 9.98 -13.80
C LEU A 87 5.73 9.62 -13.22
N VAL A 88 5.38 8.34 -13.27
CA VAL A 88 4.10 7.83 -12.78
C VAL A 88 4.34 6.71 -11.79
N PHE A 89 3.84 6.87 -10.58
CA PHE A 89 3.79 5.81 -9.58
C PHE A 89 2.34 5.36 -9.40
N MET A 90 2.05 4.15 -9.85
CA MET A 90 0.73 3.53 -9.74
C MET A 90 0.75 2.56 -8.58
N GLU A 91 0.21 2.99 -7.44
CA GLU A 91 -0.15 2.03 -6.39
C GLU A 91 -1.37 1.26 -6.86
N ASN A 92 -1.26 -0.06 -6.89
CA ASN A 92 -2.34 -0.94 -7.27
C ASN A 92 -2.99 -1.51 -6.00
N ASP A 93 -4.28 -1.29 -5.86
CA ASP A 93 -5.07 -1.99 -4.85
C ASP A 93 -5.55 -3.32 -5.47
N ARG A 94 -5.12 -4.44 -4.90
CA ARG A 94 -5.43 -5.78 -5.40
C ARG A 94 -6.92 -6.03 -5.61
N GLU A 95 -7.74 -5.43 -4.78
CA GLU A 95 -9.17 -5.65 -4.79
C GLU A 95 -9.91 -4.81 -5.84
N ASN A 96 -9.26 -3.77 -6.40
CA ASN A 96 -9.82 -2.88 -7.42
C ASN A 96 -9.28 -3.20 -8.82
N SER A 97 -9.08 -4.48 -9.16
CA SER A 97 -8.47 -4.86 -10.44
C SER A 97 -8.97 -6.18 -11.00
N GLU A 98 -10.11 -6.66 -10.50
CA GLU A 98 -10.71 -7.92 -10.95
C GLU A 98 -11.77 -7.71 -12.03
N THR A 99 -12.46 -6.58 -12.05
CA THR A 99 -13.52 -6.26 -13.01
C THR A 99 -13.02 -5.37 -14.15
N ASP A 100 -13.77 -5.32 -15.25
CA ASP A 100 -13.46 -4.42 -16.36
C ASP A 100 -13.56 -2.95 -15.95
N ASP A 101 -14.46 -2.59 -15.06
CA ASP A 101 -14.60 -1.24 -14.52
C ASP A 101 -13.35 -0.82 -13.72
N ASP A 102 -12.79 -1.75 -12.94
CA ASP A 102 -11.55 -1.52 -12.19
C ASP A 102 -10.37 -1.30 -13.13
N LEU A 103 -10.28 -2.11 -14.18
CA LEU A 103 -9.22 -1.95 -15.21
C LEU A 103 -9.33 -0.62 -15.93
N VAL A 104 -10.55 -0.18 -16.28
CA VAL A 104 -10.84 1.14 -16.86
C VAL A 104 -10.43 2.25 -15.90
N TYR A 105 -10.70 2.11 -14.61
CA TYR A 105 -10.26 3.07 -13.59
C TYR A 105 -8.73 3.19 -13.56
N LEU A 106 -8.00 2.07 -13.55
CA LEU A 106 -6.53 2.07 -13.58
C LEU A 106 -5.98 2.67 -14.87
N GLN A 107 -6.60 2.40 -16.02
CA GLN A 107 -6.24 2.99 -17.30
C GLN A 107 -6.42 4.51 -17.29
N ASN A 108 -7.56 5.01 -16.82
CA ASN A 108 -7.81 6.44 -16.67
C ASN A 108 -6.80 7.10 -15.72
N LYS A 109 -6.47 6.46 -14.61
CA LYS A 109 -5.45 6.95 -13.68
C LYS A 109 -4.09 7.09 -14.36
N LEU A 110 -3.65 6.08 -15.13
CA LEU A 110 -2.40 6.13 -15.90
C LEU A 110 -2.42 7.23 -16.98
N ILE A 111 -3.49 7.29 -17.76
CA ILE A 111 -3.66 8.28 -18.82
C ILE A 111 -3.61 9.71 -18.26
N ASN A 112 -4.34 9.96 -17.17
CA ASN A 112 -4.42 11.28 -16.54
C ASN A 112 -3.08 11.76 -15.98
N HIS A 113 -2.26 10.84 -15.43
CA HIS A 113 -0.91 11.19 -14.96
C HIS A 113 0.03 11.57 -16.12
N ILE A 114 -0.08 10.89 -17.28
CA ILE A 114 0.78 11.16 -18.43
C ILE A 114 0.26 12.34 -19.24
N SER A 115 -1.06 12.46 -19.40
CA SER A 115 -1.72 13.49 -20.22
C SER A 115 -3.02 13.97 -19.56
N PRO A 116 -2.96 14.93 -18.62
CA PRO A 116 -4.11 15.37 -17.79
C PRO A 116 -5.31 15.91 -18.59
N HIS A 117 -5.10 16.30 -19.85
CA HIS A 117 -6.16 16.89 -20.70
C HIS A 117 -6.86 15.87 -21.60
N LYS A 118 -6.47 14.60 -21.53
CA LYS A 118 -7.11 13.57 -22.35
C LYS A 118 -8.46 13.18 -21.74
N PRO A 119 -9.53 13.02 -22.56
CA PRO A 119 -10.83 12.60 -22.06
C PRO A 119 -10.77 11.20 -21.45
N SER A 120 -11.56 10.97 -20.41
CA SER A 120 -11.69 9.67 -19.78
C SER A 120 -12.24 8.62 -20.74
N VAL A 121 -11.74 7.40 -20.60
CA VAL A 121 -12.23 6.23 -21.34
C VAL A 121 -13.23 5.45 -20.48
N PHE A 122 -14.11 4.70 -21.14
CA PHE A 122 -15.20 3.96 -20.49
C PHE A 122 -15.16 2.46 -20.81
N GLU A 123 -14.24 2.04 -21.67
CA GLU A 123 -14.06 0.65 -22.08
C GLU A 123 -12.59 0.27 -22.09
N VAL A 124 -12.27 -0.97 -21.73
CA VAL A 124 -10.89 -1.49 -21.63
C VAL A 124 -10.13 -1.32 -22.95
N ASN A 125 -10.74 -1.62 -24.11
CA ASN A 125 -10.07 -1.54 -25.40
C ASN A 125 -9.78 -0.08 -25.82
N SER A 126 -10.69 0.83 -25.51
CA SER A 126 -10.49 2.27 -25.71
C SER A 126 -9.34 2.77 -24.82
N GLY A 127 -9.27 2.26 -23.59
CA GLY A 127 -8.20 2.54 -22.64
C GLY A 127 -6.82 2.07 -23.15
N ILE A 128 -6.75 0.85 -23.69
CA ILE A 128 -5.51 0.33 -24.31
C ILE A 128 -5.03 1.26 -25.44
N SER A 129 -5.94 1.69 -26.32
CA SER A 129 -5.60 2.58 -27.45
C SER A 129 -5.11 3.95 -26.97
N ALA A 130 -5.78 4.51 -25.95
CA ALA A 130 -5.41 5.80 -25.37
C ALA A 130 -4.06 5.73 -24.61
N ILE A 131 -3.79 4.64 -23.87
CA ILE A 131 -2.49 4.43 -23.21
C ILE A 131 -1.39 4.37 -24.26
N LYS A 132 -1.54 3.55 -25.32
CA LYS A 132 -0.56 3.41 -26.39
C LYS A 132 -0.19 4.76 -27.00
N GLU A 133 -1.17 5.62 -27.21
CA GLU A 133 -0.93 6.97 -27.76
C GLU A 133 -0.11 7.83 -26.79
N VAL A 134 -0.51 7.94 -25.52
CA VAL A 134 0.15 8.84 -24.56
C VAL A 134 1.56 8.38 -24.15
N VAL A 135 1.83 7.06 -24.09
CA VAL A 135 3.16 6.53 -23.75
C VAL A 135 4.12 6.54 -24.93
N HIS A 136 3.61 6.66 -26.16
CA HIS A 136 4.42 6.80 -27.37
C HIS A 136 4.98 8.22 -27.54
N GLU A 137 4.25 9.22 -27.07
CA GLU A 137 4.61 10.64 -27.24
C GLU A 137 5.76 11.11 -26.35
N LYS A 138 5.97 10.45 -25.21
CA LYS A 138 6.89 10.94 -24.16
C LYS A 138 7.77 9.82 -23.61
N ARG A 139 9.03 10.16 -23.31
CA ARG A 139 9.89 9.30 -22.51
C ARG A 139 9.39 9.31 -21.06
N VAL A 140 8.90 8.17 -20.58
CA VAL A 140 8.25 8.04 -19.27
C VAL A 140 9.00 7.09 -18.36
N LEU A 141 8.91 7.33 -17.03
CA LEU A 141 9.16 6.33 -16.01
C LEU A 141 7.80 5.92 -15.41
N VAL A 142 7.42 4.67 -15.60
CA VAL A 142 6.17 4.11 -15.05
C VAL A 142 6.51 3.05 -14.03
N ILE A 143 5.99 3.20 -12.83
CA ILE A 143 6.12 2.21 -11.75
C ILE A 143 4.73 1.66 -11.43
N MET A 144 4.56 0.36 -11.64
CA MET A 144 3.36 -0.40 -11.31
C MET A 144 3.62 -1.20 -10.05
N ASP A 145 3.03 -0.79 -8.94
CA ASP A 145 3.26 -1.46 -7.65
C ASP A 145 2.21 -2.53 -7.36
N ASP A 146 2.65 -3.64 -6.79
CA ASP A 146 1.86 -4.82 -6.35
C ASP A 146 0.93 -5.44 -7.42
N ILE A 147 1.43 -5.60 -8.65
CA ILE A 147 0.72 -6.30 -9.72
C ILE A 147 0.56 -7.79 -9.33
N HIS A 148 -0.64 -8.33 -9.49
CA HIS A 148 -0.98 -9.71 -9.11
C HIS A 148 -1.65 -10.52 -10.22
N ASN A 149 -2.02 -9.87 -11.35
CA ASN A 149 -2.68 -10.53 -12.47
C ASN A 149 -2.03 -10.13 -13.80
N VAL A 150 -1.82 -11.12 -14.68
CA VAL A 150 -1.25 -10.89 -16.03
C VAL A 150 -2.13 -9.94 -16.85
N ARG A 151 -3.46 -10.04 -16.73
CA ARG A 151 -4.41 -9.17 -17.44
C ARG A 151 -4.19 -7.69 -17.14
N GLN A 152 -3.79 -7.33 -15.89
CA GLN A 152 -3.43 -5.94 -15.57
C GLN A 152 -2.26 -5.45 -16.42
N LEU A 153 -1.22 -6.29 -16.60
CA LEU A 153 -0.08 -5.94 -17.43
C LEU A 153 -0.47 -5.81 -18.90
N GLU A 154 -1.33 -6.69 -19.40
CA GLU A 154 -1.80 -6.65 -20.78
C GLU A 154 -2.55 -5.37 -21.10
N VAL A 155 -3.39 -4.87 -20.18
CA VAL A 155 -4.22 -3.68 -20.41
C VAL A 155 -3.54 -2.36 -20.08
N LEU A 156 -2.49 -2.36 -19.22
CA LEU A 156 -1.79 -1.15 -18.78
C LEU A 156 -0.44 -0.94 -19.49
N ILE A 157 0.28 -2.02 -19.79
CA ILE A 157 1.61 -1.97 -20.41
C ILE A 157 1.57 -2.61 -21.81
N GLY A 158 0.81 -3.70 -21.96
CA GLY A 158 0.63 -4.46 -23.19
C GLY A 158 1.95 -4.92 -23.80
N ARG A 159 2.57 -4.10 -24.62
CA ARG A 159 3.82 -4.42 -25.32
C ARG A 159 4.85 -3.31 -25.14
N ARG A 160 6.14 -3.68 -25.12
CA ARG A 160 7.24 -2.71 -25.01
C ARG A 160 7.25 -1.68 -26.12
N ASP A 161 6.90 -2.08 -27.35
CA ASP A 161 6.88 -1.21 -28.54
C ASP A 161 5.81 -0.10 -28.50
N TRP A 162 4.93 -0.10 -27.50
CA TRP A 162 4.01 1.02 -27.27
C TRP A 162 4.74 2.27 -26.75
N PHE A 163 5.82 2.08 -26.00
CA PHE A 163 6.50 3.15 -25.27
C PHE A 163 7.52 3.87 -26.14
N SER A 164 7.71 5.16 -25.88
CA SER A 164 8.77 5.96 -26.48
C SER A 164 10.15 5.45 -26.07
N GLU A 165 11.13 5.59 -26.98
CA GLU A 165 12.52 5.21 -26.70
C GLU A 165 13.05 5.84 -25.42
N GLY A 166 13.86 5.09 -24.69
CA GLY A 166 14.43 5.50 -23.42
C GLY A 166 13.46 5.43 -22.23
N SER A 167 12.19 5.00 -22.43
CA SER A 167 11.25 4.79 -21.32
C SER A 167 11.68 3.64 -20.42
N ARG A 168 11.30 3.72 -19.15
CA ARG A 168 11.55 2.72 -18.10
C ARG A 168 10.27 2.33 -17.43
N ILE A 169 10.05 1.04 -17.30
CA ILE A 169 8.90 0.47 -16.61
C ILE A 169 9.41 -0.42 -15.49
N ILE A 170 8.88 -0.23 -14.29
CA ILE A 170 9.19 -1.04 -13.11
C ILE A 170 7.90 -1.65 -12.63
N ILE A 171 7.89 -2.96 -12.45
CA ILE A 171 6.73 -3.71 -11.99
C ILE A 171 7.09 -4.39 -10.70
N THR A 172 6.34 -4.18 -9.62
CA THR A 172 6.51 -4.96 -8.40
C THR A 172 5.42 -6.00 -8.28
N THR A 173 5.76 -7.18 -7.80
CA THR A 173 4.82 -8.29 -7.58
C THR A 173 5.28 -9.21 -6.45
N ARG A 174 4.35 -9.96 -5.88
CA ARG A 174 4.66 -11.07 -4.95
C ARG A 174 4.86 -12.39 -5.66
N ASN A 175 4.32 -12.53 -6.87
CA ASN A 175 4.42 -13.75 -7.67
C ASN A 175 5.18 -13.48 -8.99
N ARG A 176 6.33 -14.10 -9.14
CA ARG A 176 7.18 -14.03 -10.33
C ARG A 176 6.42 -14.47 -11.61
N ASP A 177 5.50 -15.43 -11.50
CA ASP A 177 4.78 -16.01 -12.64
C ASP A 177 3.81 -15.01 -13.32
N VAL A 178 3.46 -13.91 -12.63
CA VAL A 178 2.65 -12.83 -13.21
C VAL A 178 3.45 -12.02 -14.24
N LEU A 179 4.78 -12.10 -14.22
CA LEU A 179 5.68 -11.32 -15.07
C LEU A 179 6.07 -12.14 -16.31
N PRO A 180 5.47 -11.90 -17.50
CA PRO A 180 5.79 -12.66 -18.69
C PRO A 180 7.18 -12.31 -19.23
N ASP A 181 7.98 -13.33 -19.57
CA ASP A 181 9.37 -13.18 -20.04
C ASP A 181 9.48 -12.36 -21.35
N HIS A 182 8.45 -12.36 -22.19
CA HIS A 182 8.44 -11.57 -23.43
C HIS A 182 8.29 -10.06 -23.18
N LEU A 183 7.70 -9.65 -22.04
CA LEU A 183 7.52 -8.26 -21.65
C LEU A 183 8.70 -7.75 -20.83
N VAL A 184 9.21 -8.53 -19.88
CA VAL A 184 10.21 -8.11 -18.90
C VAL A 184 11.62 -8.34 -19.43
N ASN A 185 12.49 -7.33 -19.34
CA ASN A 185 13.89 -7.43 -19.76
C ASN A 185 14.80 -8.02 -18.69
N GLY A 186 14.43 -7.87 -17.42
CA GLY A 186 15.21 -8.34 -16.28
C GLY A 186 14.35 -8.52 -15.05
N PHE A 187 14.80 -9.40 -14.18
CA PHE A 187 14.13 -9.70 -12.92
C PHE A 187 15.07 -9.41 -11.76
N TYR A 188 14.53 -8.79 -10.73
CA TYR A 188 15.24 -8.53 -9.49
C TYR A 188 14.47 -9.14 -8.32
N GLU A 189 15.06 -10.13 -7.68
CA GLU A 189 14.50 -10.72 -6.47
C GLU A 189 14.84 -9.82 -5.27
N VAL A 190 13.82 -9.22 -4.68
CA VAL A 190 13.97 -8.45 -3.43
C VAL A 190 14.02 -9.43 -2.28
N ARG A 191 15.21 -9.59 -1.70
CA ARG A 191 15.47 -10.50 -0.59
C ARG A 191 15.32 -9.79 0.75
N GLU A 192 15.19 -10.59 1.79
CA GLU A 192 15.19 -10.15 3.17
C GLU A 192 16.47 -9.37 3.50
N LEU A 193 16.41 -8.60 4.56
CA LEU A 193 17.56 -7.85 5.05
C LEU A 193 18.66 -8.80 5.57
N ALA A 194 19.91 -8.46 5.30
CA ALA A 194 21.02 -9.11 5.95
C ALA A 194 20.93 -8.93 7.47
N PHE A 195 21.46 -9.88 8.25
CA PHE A 195 21.30 -9.87 9.71
C PHE A 195 21.69 -8.54 10.37
N THR A 196 22.74 -7.89 9.92
CA THR A 196 23.19 -6.59 10.43
C THR A 196 22.21 -5.48 10.13
N GLU A 197 21.67 -5.45 8.92
CA GLU A 197 20.63 -4.52 8.47
C GLU A 197 19.32 -4.76 9.24
N ALA A 198 18.93 -6.02 9.38
CA ALA A 198 17.74 -6.42 10.12
C ALA A 198 17.83 -6.02 11.61
N LEU A 199 19.00 -6.19 12.24
CA LEU A 199 19.23 -5.77 13.61
C LEU A 199 19.17 -4.24 13.76
N GLN A 200 19.69 -3.51 12.81
CA GLN A 200 19.64 -2.06 12.76
C GLN A 200 18.19 -1.56 12.63
N LEU A 201 17.43 -2.10 11.66
CA LEU A 201 16.02 -1.73 11.46
C LEU A 201 15.18 -2.04 12.70
N PHE A 202 15.32 -3.24 13.26
CA PHE A 202 14.66 -3.63 14.51
C PHE A 202 14.99 -2.67 15.65
N SER A 203 16.27 -2.30 15.80
CA SER A 203 16.72 -1.38 16.86
C SER A 203 16.13 0.02 16.71
N PHE A 204 16.00 0.54 15.49
CA PHE A 204 15.32 1.80 15.24
C PHE A 204 13.87 1.77 15.71
N HIS A 205 13.15 0.70 15.41
CA HIS A 205 11.74 0.57 15.80
C HIS A 205 11.57 0.32 17.30
N ALA A 206 12.39 -0.55 17.90
CA ALA A 206 12.25 -0.95 19.29
C ALA A 206 12.89 0.03 20.29
N LEU A 207 13.97 0.71 19.89
CA LEU A 207 14.82 1.47 20.82
C LEU A 207 15.13 2.89 20.35
N ARG A 208 14.65 3.31 19.16
CA ARG A 208 14.94 4.62 18.53
C ARG A 208 16.44 4.91 18.41
N ARG A 209 17.23 3.89 18.10
CA ARG A 209 18.67 3.98 17.90
C ARG A 209 19.18 2.94 16.92
N GLU A 210 20.31 3.21 16.31
CA GLU A 210 20.91 2.36 15.27
C GLU A 210 21.28 0.96 15.78
N LYS A 211 21.77 0.86 17.02
CA LYS A 211 22.21 -0.41 17.63
C LYS A 211 21.54 -0.61 18.97
N PRO A 212 21.17 -1.86 19.32
CA PRO A 212 20.69 -2.18 20.65
C PRO A 212 21.76 -1.85 21.71
N THR A 213 21.29 -1.43 22.89
CA THR A 213 22.20 -1.34 24.05
C THR A 213 22.68 -2.73 24.47
N GLU A 214 23.82 -2.82 25.18
CA GLU A 214 24.37 -4.09 25.68
C GLU A 214 23.32 -4.93 26.41
N ARG A 215 22.48 -4.28 27.21
CA ARG A 215 21.38 -4.91 27.96
C ARG A 215 20.39 -5.66 27.06
N PHE A 216 20.03 -5.12 25.90
CA PHE A 216 19.05 -5.67 24.98
C PHE A 216 19.68 -6.41 23.79
N MET A 217 20.98 -6.33 23.59
CA MET A 217 21.68 -6.85 22.41
C MET A 217 21.39 -8.34 22.15
N ASN A 218 21.51 -9.17 23.17
CA ASN A 218 21.32 -10.62 23.00
C ASN A 218 19.86 -10.97 22.66
N LEU A 219 18.88 -10.32 23.31
CA LEU A 219 17.47 -10.52 23.04
C LEU A 219 17.11 -10.03 21.62
N SER A 220 17.59 -8.85 21.23
CA SER A 220 17.40 -8.32 19.88
C SER A 220 17.93 -9.27 18.81
N LYS A 221 19.14 -9.80 18.96
CA LYS A 221 19.72 -10.77 18.02
C LYS A 221 18.84 -12.02 17.87
N GLN A 222 18.34 -12.56 18.97
CA GLN A 222 17.47 -13.74 18.92
C GLN A 222 16.13 -13.44 18.25
N MET A 223 15.52 -12.28 18.53
CA MET A 223 14.27 -11.86 17.93
C MET A 223 14.41 -11.64 16.41
N VAL A 224 15.47 -10.94 15.99
CA VAL A 224 15.77 -10.71 14.56
C VAL A 224 15.96 -12.03 13.82
N SER A 225 16.66 -13.01 14.41
CA SER A 225 16.80 -14.33 13.79
C SER A 225 15.46 -15.05 13.58
N LEU A 226 14.48 -14.85 14.46
CA LEU A 226 13.17 -15.48 14.36
C LEU A 226 12.22 -14.77 13.38
N THR A 227 12.42 -13.47 13.11
CA THR A 227 11.61 -12.71 12.14
C THR A 227 12.04 -12.94 10.69
N GLY A 228 13.11 -13.69 10.45
CA GLY A 228 13.58 -14.01 9.10
C GLY A 228 14.11 -12.82 8.30
N GLY A 229 14.44 -11.70 8.96
CA GLY A 229 14.93 -10.50 8.27
C GLY A 229 13.90 -9.75 7.44
N LEU A 230 12.60 -10.06 7.58
CA LEU A 230 11.52 -9.38 6.88
C LEU A 230 11.30 -7.96 7.45
N PRO A 231 11.46 -6.88 6.66
CA PRO A 231 11.33 -5.51 7.14
C PRO A 231 10.02 -5.24 7.88
N LEU A 232 8.88 -5.68 7.35
CA LEU A 232 7.58 -5.47 7.99
C LEU A 232 7.48 -6.17 9.34
N ALA A 233 8.01 -7.39 9.47
CA ALA A 233 8.03 -8.11 10.73
C ALA A 233 8.91 -7.39 11.78
N LEU A 234 10.06 -6.88 11.35
CA LEU A 234 10.98 -6.12 12.20
C LEU A 234 10.38 -4.77 12.65
N GLU A 235 9.70 -4.06 11.73
CA GLU A 235 8.99 -2.81 12.01
C GLU A 235 7.90 -3.03 13.06
N VAL A 236 6.97 -3.96 12.80
CA VAL A 236 5.81 -4.17 13.66
C VAL A 236 6.21 -4.77 15.02
N PHE A 237 7.10 -5.77 15.02
CA PHE A 237 7.53 -6.40 16.27
C PHE A 237 8.46 -5.48 17.09
N GLY A 238 9.33 -4.71 16.42
CA GLY A 238 10.13 -3.67 17.08
C GLY A 238 9.24 -2.60 17.72
N SER A 239 8.24 -2.11 16.98
CA SER A 239 7.27 -1.11 17.49
C SER A 239 6.41 -1.67 18.64
N PHE A 240 6.09 -2.96 18.62
CA PHE A 240 5.44 -3.62 19.74
C PHE A 240 6.28 -3.59 21.03
N LEU A 241 7.62 -3.62 20.92
CA LEU A 241 8.54 -3.56 22.05
C LEU A 241 8.90 -2.12 22.46
N PHE A 242 8.62 -1.15 21.63
CA PHE A 242 8.83 0.25 21.98
C PHE A 242 8.06 0.60 23.24
N GLU A 243 8.65 1.37 24.14
CA GLU A 243 8.12 1.70 25.48
C GLU A 243 8.16 0.55 26.51
N ARG A 244 8.67 -0.64 26.18
CA ARG A 244 8.91 -1.73 27.13
C ARG A 244 10.37 -1.74 27.56
N TRP A 245 10.63 -1.21 28.77
CA TRP A 245 11.99 -1.03 29.26
C TRP A 245 12.45 -2.14 30.19
N ARG A 246 11.54 -3.06 30.57
CA ARG A 246 11.85 -4.18 31.48
C ARG A 246 12.34 -5.38 30.64
N ILE A 247 13.42 -5.96 31.10
CA ILE A 247 14.06 -7.12 30.42
C ILE A 247 13.13 -8.34 30.42
N GLU A 248 12.30 -8.46 31.44
CA GLU A 248 11.32 -9.54 31.61
C GLU A 248 10.26 -9.49 30.50
N GLU A 249 9.77 -8.30 30.15
CA GLU A 249 8.80 -8.12 29.07
C GLU A 249 9.39 -8.52 27.71
N TRP A 250 10.67 -8.25 27.48
CA TRP A 250 11.39 -8.68 26.27
C TRP A 250 11.58 -10.19 26.24
N LYS A 251 11.87 -10.82 27.39
CA LYS A 251 11.94 -12.29 27.49
C LYS A 251 10.59 -12.95 27.20
N ASP A 252 9.51 -12.40 27.74
CA ASP A 252 8.16 -12.89 27.49
C ASP A 252 7.77 -12.73 26.01
N ALA A 253 8.09 -11.60 25.40
CA ALA A 253 7.89 -11.36 23.96
C ALA A 253 8.70 -12.35 23.13
N LEU A 254 9.96 -12.62 23.46
CA LEU A 254 10.77 -13.63 22.79
C LEU A 254 10.17 -15.04 22.93
N GLN A 255 9.61 -15.40 24.08
CA GLN A 255 8.92 -16.68 24.25
C GLN A 255 7.68 -16.79 23.37
N LYS A 256 6.89 -15.71 23.23
CA LYS A 256 5.75 -15.67 22.30
C LYS A 256 6.24 -15.90 20.88
N LEU A 257 7.28 -15.17 20.45
CA LEU A 257 7.84 -15.28 19.09
C LEU A 257 8.37 -16.70 18.80
N ARG A 258 8.98 -17.38 19.77
CA ARG A 258 9.47 -18.77 19.63
C ARG A 258 8.36 -19.82 19.45
N ARG A 259 7.12 -19.51 19.86
CA ARG A 259 5.98 -20.41 19.69
C ARG A 259 5.38 -20.33 18.28
N ILE A 260 5.77 -19.36 17.50
CA ILE A 260 5.33 -19.13 16.13
C ILE A 260 6.18 -19.98 15.18
N ARG A 261 5.58 -20.41 14.08
CA ARG A 261 6.35 -21.08 13.01
C ARG A 261 7.42 -20.12 12.46
N PRO A 262 8.66 -20.58 12.31
CA PRO A 262 9.72 -19.74 11.73
C PRO A 262 9.27 -19.13 10.40
N HIS A 263 9.56 -17.84 10.24
CA HIS A 263 9.26 -17.07 9.02
C HIS A 263 7.77 -16.92 8.65
N ASN A 264 6.83 -17.20 9.57
CA ASN A 264 5.42 -16.87 9.34
C ASN A 264 5.14 -15.41 9.70
N LEU A 265 5.10 -14.56 8.68
CA LEU A 265 4.85 -13.13 8.85
C LEU A 265 3.51 -12.85 9.55
N GLN A 266 2.45 -13.56 9.19
CA GLN A 266 1.10 -13.33 9.74
C GLN A 266 1.06 -13.58 11.25
N ASP A 267 1.72 -14.64 11.71
CA ASP A 267 1.80 -14.96 13.13
C ASP A 267 2.63 -13.91 13.90
N VAL A 268 3.71 -13.38 13.29
CA VAL A 268 4.51 -12.29 13.89
C VAL A 268 3.68 -11.01 14.03
N LEU A 269 2.95 -10.64 12.97
CA LEU A 269 2.07 -9.47 12.98
C LEU A 269 0.97 -9.60 14.03
N LYS A 270 0.43 -10.81 14.19
CA LYS A 270 -0.62 -11.13 15.16
C LYS A 270 -0.20 -10.90 16.62
N ILE A 271 1.10 -11.04 16.96
CA ILE A 271 1.58 -10.71 18.32
C ILE A 271 1.27 -9.25 18.68
N SER A 272 1.44 -8.33 17.74
CA SER A 272 1.16 -6.90 17.96
C SER A 272 -0.34 -6.65 18.15
N TYR A 273 -1.19 -7.33 17.37
CA TYR A 273 -2.65 -7.30 17.52
C TYR A 273 -3.11 -7.90 18.86
N ASP A 274 -2.61 -9.06 19.23
CA ASP A 274 -2.97 -9.73 20.51
C ASP A 274 -2.54 -8.91 21.75
N GLY A 275 -1.60 -7.99 21.57
CA GLY A 275 -1.18 -7.06 22.62
C GLY A 275 -2.07 -5.82 22.76
N LEU A 276 -3.06 -5.62 21.88
CA LEU A 276 -4.06 -4.55 21.97
C LEU A 276 -5.12 -4.85 23.01
N ASP A 277 -5.75 -3.82 23.57
CA ASP A 277 -6.96 -4.03 24.36
C ASP A 277 -8.16 -4.36 23.46
N VAL A 278 -9.28 -4.77 24.07
CA VAL A 278 -10.47 -5.22 23.33
C VAL A 278 -11.03 -4.12 22.43
N GLN A 279 -10.99 -2.86 22.86
CA GLN A 279 -11.50 -1.74 22.07
C GLN A 279 -10.57 -1.42 20.90
N GLU A 280 -9.27 -1.41 21.14
CA GLU A 280 -8.23 -1.22 20.13
C GLU A 280 -8.28 -2.32 19.05
N GLN A 281 -8.49 -3.59 19.47
CA GLN A 281 -8.68 -4.71 18.54
C GLN A 281 -9.91 -4.51 17.65
N GLN A 282 -11.03 -4.07 18.22
CA GLN A 282 -12.24 -3.81 17.44
C GLN A 282 -12.02 -2.70 16.41
N ILE A 283 -11.39 -1.59 16.81
CA ILE A 283 -11.07 -0.46 15.93
C ILE A 283 -10.08 -0.90 14.84
N PHE A 284 -9.06 -1.69 15.18
CA PHE A 284 -8.13 -2.25 14.21
C PHE A 284 -8.86 -3.07 13.13
N LEU A 285 -9.78 -3.95 13.53
CA LEU A 285 -10.55 -4.77 12.59
C LEU A 285 -11.52 -3.92 11.75
N ASP A 286 -12.10 -2.87 12.32
CA ASP A 286 -12.95 -1.92 11.57
C ASP A 286 -12.13 -1.21 10.49
N ILE A 287 -10.93 -0.73 10.83
CA ILE A 287 -10.03 -0.11 9.86
C ILE A 287 -9.63 -1.12 8.77
N ALA A 288 -9.17 -2.32 9.13
CA ALA A 288 -8.70 -3.33 8.20
C ALA A 288 -9.78 -3.83 7.22
N CYS A 289 -11.02 -3.95 7.69
CA CYS A 289 -12.11 -4.52 6.90
C CYS A 289 -12.93 -3.47 6.13
N LEU A 290 -13.02 -2.24 6.66
CA LEU A 290 -14.00 -1.27 6.19
C LEU A 290 -13.40 0.03 5.66
N PHE A 291 -12.48 0.67 6.38
CA PHE A 291 -12.11 2.05 6.12
C PHE A 291 -10.94 2.25 5.15
N ILE A 292 -10.03 1.28 5.03
CA ILE A 292 -8.80 1.44 4.22
C ILE A 292 -9.09 1.66 2.72
N LYS A 293 -10.21 1.17 2.22
CA LYS A 293 -10.57 1.31 0.80
C LYS A 293 -11.26 2.63 0.43
N MET A 294 -11.59 3.45 1.42
CA MET A 294 -12.53 4.55 1.22
C MET A 294 -11.85 5.88 0.89
N GLU A 295 -10.51 5.95 0.87
CA GLU A 295 -9.76 7.21 0.76
C GLU A 295 -10.28 8.29 1.73
N ILE A 296 -10.78 7.85 2.91
CA ILE A 296 -11.41 8.70 3.91
C ILE A 296 -10.33 9.34 4.77
N LYS A 297 -10.50 10.59 5.11
CA LYS A 297 -9.61 11.29 6.02
C LYS A 297 -9.73 10.74 7.44
N ARG A 298 -8.63 10.85 8.20
CA ARG A 298 -8.55 10.41 9.60
C ARG A 298 -9.71 10.96 10.45
N GLU A 299 -10.08 12.23 10.24
CA GLU A 299 -11.14 12.91 10.99
C GLU A 299 -12.49 12.20 10.79
N ASP A 300 -12.84 11.87 9.55
CA ASP A 300 -14.12 11.20 9.22
C ASP A 300 -14.19 9.79 9.82
N ILE A 301 -13.05 9.06 9.81
CA ILE A 301 -12.96 7.74 10.45
C ILE A 301 -13.13 7.87 11.97
N LEU A 302 -12.47 8.86 12.58
CA LEU A 302 -12.58 9.12 14.01
C LEU A 302 -14.01 9.46 14.42
N ASP A 303 -14.70 10.29 13.63
CA ASP A 303 -16.09 10.67 13.91
C ASP A 303 -17.04 9.48 13.75
N ALA A 304 -16.84 8.64 12.72
CA ALA A 304 -17.58 7.41 12.58
C ALA A 304 -17.37 6.47 13.78
N LEU A 305 -16.13 6.26 14.20
CA LEU A 305 -15.80 5.41 15.36
C LEU A 305 -16.35 5.98 16.68
N LYS A 306 -16.30 7.32 16.88
CA LYS A 306 -16.92 7.99 18.03
C LYS A 306 -18.44 7.81 18.04
N GLY A 307 -19.10 7.86 16.87
CA GLY A 307 -20.52 7.59 16.72
C GLY A 307 -20.92 6.18 17.20
N PHE A 308 -19.97 5.24 17.22
CA PHE A 308 -20.15 3.88 17.78
C PHE A 308 -19.77 3.76 19.26
N GLY A 309 -19.40 4.86 19.92
CA GLY A 309 -19.03 4.89 21.32
C GLY A 309 -17.59 4.50 21.63
N PHE A 310 -16.71 4.48 20.59
CA PHE A 310 -15.29 4.15 20.79
C PHE A 310 -14.47 5.38 21.21
N ARG A 311 -13.40 5.15 21.98
CA ARG A 311 -12.35 6.12 22.29
C ARG A 311 -11.32 6.14 21.12
N ALA A 312 -11.78 6.57 19.95
CA ALA A 312 -11.06 6.40 18.69
C ALA A 312 -9.69 7.10 18.63
N GLU A 313 -9.55 8.29 19.24
CA GLU A 313 -8.29 9.07 19.20
C GLU A 313 -7.11 8.31 19.82
N ILE A 314 -7.33 7.76 21.04
CA ILE A 314 -6.28 7.02 21.75
C ILE A 314 -5.95 5.74 20.99
N ALA A 315 -6.97 5.00 20.54
CA ALA A 315 -6.79 3.75 19.82
C ALA A 315 -6.01 3.96 18.51
N VAL A 316 -6.35 4.96 17.70
CA VAL A 316 -5.62 5.30 16.46
C VAL A 316 -4.17 5.69 16.78
N THR A 317 -3.92 6.41 17.87
CA THR A 317 -2.57 6.75 18.32
C THR A 317 -1.76 5.50 18.69
N ILE A 318 -2.36 4.55 19.40
CA ILE A 318 -1.72 3.28 19.78
C ILE A 318 -1.47 2.41 18.55
N LEU A 319 -2.44 2.28 17.65
CA LEU A 319 -2.28 1.53 16.40
C LEU A 319 -1.13 2.08 15.54
N ARG A 320 -1.02 3.41 15.46
CA ARG A 320 0.09 4.09 14.78
C ARG A 320 1.42 3.82 15.49
N ALA A 321 1.48 3.96 16.81
CA ALA A 321 2.69 3.70 17.59
C ALA A 321 3.20 2.25 17.41
N ARG A 322 2.29 1.29 17.20
CA ARG A 322 2.61 -0.13 16.93
C ARG A 322 2.86 -0.45 15.47
N SER A 323 2.92 0.55 14.60
CA SER A 323 3.09 0.38 13.14
C SER A 323 2.04 -0.52 12.48
N LEU A 324 0.86 -0.64 13.09
CA LEU A 324 -0.27 -1.35 12.50
C LEU A 324 -1.03 -0.50 11.48
N ILE A 325 -0.98 0.83 11.63
CA ILE A 325 -1.46 1.81 10.67
C ILE A 325 -0.43 2.92 10.50
N LYS A 326 -0.51 3.65 9.38
CA LYS A 326 0.24 4.89 9.14
C LYS A 326 -0.76 6.03 8.92
N VAL A 327 -0.36 7.24 9.32
CA VAL A 327 -1.09 8.47 9.05
C VAL A 327 -0.16 9.34 8.23
N PHE A 328 -0.57 9.71 7.03
CA PHE A 328 0.21 10.57 6.15
C PHE A 328 0.01 12.07 6.48
N GLU A 329 0.78 12.94 5.83
CA GLU A 329 0.73 14.39 6.05
C GLU A 329 -0.61 15.02 5.62
N ASP A 330 -1.29 14.41 4.65
CA ASP A 330 -2.63 14.77 4.18
C ASP A 330 -3.76 14.25 5.09
N ASN A 331 -3.40 13.68 6.25
CA ASN A 331 -4.32 13.03 7.20
C ASN A 331 -5.04 11.79 6.65
N SER A 332 -4.55 11.17 5.58
CA SER A 332 -5.05 9.87 5.15
C SER A 332 -4.53 8.75 6.05
N LEU A 333 -5.38 7.74 6.33
CA LEU A 333 -5.00 6.51 7.01
C LEU A 333 -4.56 5.47 5.98
N TRP A 334 -3.48 4.80 6.29
CA TRP A 334 -2.95 3.73 5.46
C TRP A 334 -2.59 2.52 6.31
N MET A 335 -2.79 1.34 5.76
CA MET A 335 -2.44 0.06 6.37
C MET A 335 -1.76 -0.83 5.33
N HIS A 336 -0.66 -1.47 5.73
CA HIS A 336 0.01 -2.42 4.84
C HIS A 336 -0.88 -3.64 4.57
N ASP A 337 -0.91 -4.13 3.32
CA ASP A 337 -1.76 -5.26 2.92
C ASP A 337 -1.64 -6.48 3.80
N GLN A 338 -0.40 -6.87 4.19
CA GLN A 338 -0.19 -8.02 5.06
C GLN A 338 -0.82 -7.83 6.44
N ILE A 339 -0.89 -6.60 6.94
CA ILE A 339 -1.56 -6.27 8.22
C ILE A 339 -3.08 -6.30 8.02
N ARG A 340 -3.58 -5.78 6.89
CA ARG A 340 -4.98 -5.84 6.50
C ARG A 340 -5.43 -7.30 6.34
N ASP A 341 -4.66 -8.09 5.59
CA ASP A 341 -4.94 -9.50 5.35
C ASP A 341 -4.99 -10.29 6.66
N MET A 342 -4.10 -9.99 7.63
CA MET A 342 -4.16 -10.55 8.98
C MET A 342 -5.46 -10.18 9.69
N GLY A 343 -5.85 -8.91 9.67
CA GLY A 343 -7.10 -8.45 10.29
C GLY A 343 -8.33 -9.13 9.69
N ARG A 344 -8.38 -9.27 8.37
CA ARG A 344 -9.44 -9.98 7.65
C ARG A 344 -9.45 -11.47 7.95
N GLN A 345 -8.29 -12.11 8.04
CA GLN A 345 -8.19 -13.51 8.41
C GLN A 345 -8.75 -13.76 9.81
N ILE A 346 -8.49 -12.88 10.77
CA ILE A 346 -9.07 -12.97 12.12
C ILE A 346 -10.60 -12.97 12.06
N VAL A 347 -11.20 -12.12 11.22
CA VAL A 347 -12.67 -12.08 11.05
C VAL A 347 -13.18 -13.31 10.27
N LEU A 348 -12.45 -13.80 9.28
CA LEU A 348 -12.80 -15.05 8.57
C LEU A 348 -12.81 -16.24 9.51
N ASP A 349 -11.86 -16.32 10.44
CA ASP A 349 -11.72 -17.41 11.43
C ASP A 349 -12.88 -17.42 12.44
N GLU A 350 -13.61 -16.32 12.62
CA GLU A 350 -14.84 -16.29 13.43
C GLU A 350 -15.91 -17.25 12.87
N SER A 351 -16.02 -17.36 11.54
CA SER A 351 -16.91 -18.28 10.85
C SER A 351 -16.47 -18.46 9.39
N PRO A 352 -15.61 -19.46 9.09
CA PRO A 352 -15.06 -19.65 7.75
C PRO A 352 -16.13 -19.91 6.67
N VAL A 353 -17.17 -20.65 7.02
CA VAL A 353 -18.21 -21.13 6.07
C VAL A 353 -19.44 -20.21 6.01
N ASN A 354 -19.75 -19.48 7.08
CA ASN A 354 -20.99 -18.71 7.18
C ASN A 354 -20.70 -17.21 7.38
N PRO A 355 -20.68 -16.41 6.29
CA PRO A 355 -20.41 -14.97 6.39
C PRO A 355 -21.36 -14.23 7.33
N GLY A 356 -22.64 -14.62 7.39
CA GLY A 356 -23.64 -13.98 8.26
C GLY A 356 -23.38 -14.14 9.76
N LYS A 357 -22.40 -14.94 10.17
CA LYS A 357 -21.97 -15.09 11.56
C LYS A 357 -20.72 -14.29 11.92
N ARG A 358 -20.05 -13.72 10.94
CA ARG A 358 -18.83 -12.89 11.14
C ARG A 358 -19.21 -11.53 11.72
N SER A 359 -18.30 -10.91 12.42
CA SER A 359 -18.49 -9.58 13.00
C SER A 359 -18.42 -8.47 11.95
N ARG A 360 -17.79 -8.71 10.80
CA ARG A 360 -17.59 -7.77 9.68
C ARG A 360 -17.68 -8.48 8.34
N LEU A 361 -18.11 -7.72 7.32
CA LEU A 361 -18.13 -8.15 5.93
C LEU A 361 -17.60 -7.02 5.05
N TRP A 362 -16.78 -7.35 4.06
CA TRP A 362 -16.20 -6.41 3.10
C TRP A 362 -16.30 -6.89 1.64
N ASP A 363 -16.57 -8.18 1.45
CA ASP A 363 -16.79 -8.76 0.13
C ASP A 363 -18.22 -8.51 -0.34
N ARG A 364 -18.35 -7.99 -1.57
CA ARG A 364 -19.65 -7.61 -2.15
C ARG A 364 -20.63 -8.77 -2.26
N ASP A 365 -20.13 -9.92 -2.72
CA ASP A 365 -20.99 -11.08 -3.01
C ASP A 365 -21.44 -11.75 -1.70
N GLU A 366 -20.57 -11.80 -0.70
CA GLU A 366 -20.90 -12.23 0.66
C GLU A 366 -21.94 -11.30 1.28
N ILE A 367 -21.78 -9.98 1.17
CA ILE A 367 -22.74 -8.97 1.66
C ILE A 367 -24.09 -9.17 0.98
N MET A 368 -24.14 -9.27 -0.35
CA MET A 368 -25.37 -9.48 -1.10
C MET A 368 -26.06 -10.79 -0.74
N THR A 369 -25.28 -11.85 -0.52
CA THR A 369 -25.80 -13.16 -0.10
C THR A 369 -26.43 -13.08 1.30
N VAL A 370 -25.79 -12.43 2.24
CA VAL A 370 -26.29 -12.28 3.62
C VAL A 370 -27.55 -11.41 3.64
N LEU A 371 -27.60 -10.32 2.86
CA LEU A 371 -28.78 -9.44 2.74
C LEU A 371 -29.97 -10.17 2.12
N LYS A 372 -29.79 -10.91 1.01
CA LYS A 372 -30.84 -11.68 0.34
C LYS A 372 -31.40 -12.77 1.26
N ALA A 373 -30.56 -13.41 2.06
CA ALA A 373 -30.99 -14.48 2.97
C ALA A 373 -31.78 -13.98 4.19
N LYS A 374 -31.92 -12.65 4.40
CA LYS A 374 -32.55 -12.01 5.59
C LYS A 374 -32.00 -12.58 6.92
N LYS A 375 -30.81 -13.17 6.92
CA LYS A 375 -30.16 -13.79 8.08
C LYS A 375 -29.16 -12.82 8.71
N VAL A 376 -29.47 -11.54 8.74
CA VAL A 376 -28.66 -10.53 9.40
C VAL A 376 -28.87 -10.69 10.90
N ARG A 377 -27.91 -11.30 11.61
CA ARG A 377 -27.89 -11.23 13.07
C ARG A 377 -27.48 -9.82 13.51
N PRO A 378 -27.92 -9.35 14.70
CA PRO A 378 -27.52 -8.04 15.26
C PRO A 378 -25.99 -7.85 15.41
N ILE A 379 -25.22 -8.94 15.23
CA ILE A 379 -23.76 -8.99 15.39
C ILE A 379 -23.02 -8.47 14.15
N VAL A 380 -23.62 -8.47 12.96
CA VAL A 380 -23.00 -7.87 11.75
C VAL A 380 -23.04 -6.36 11.92
N ARG A 381 -21.98 -5.83 12.54
CA ARG A 381 -21.91 -4.41 12.88
C ARG A 381 -21.90 -3.50 11.65
N TYR A 382 -21.36 -3.99 10.51
CA TYR A 382 -21.20 -3.15 9.32
C TYR A 382 -21.28 -3.96 8.03
N LEU A 383 -22.17 -3.52 7.16
CA LEU A 383 -22.29 -3.96 5.78
C LEU A 383 -21.85 -2.79 4.88
N ILE A 384 -20.63 -2.84 4.36
CA ILE A 384 -20.12 -1.84 3.43
C ILE A 384 -19.51 -2.55 2.22
N SER A 385 -20.04 -2.25 1.04
CA SER A 385 -19.49 -2.63 -0.26
C SER A 385 -18.91 -1.39 -0.93
N SER A 386 -17.72 -1.49 -1.50
CA SER A 386 -17.09 -0.41 -2.27
C SER A 386 -17.93 0.09 -3.46
N SER A 387 -18.86 -0.72 -3.95
CA SER A 387 -19.77 -0.38 -5.05
C SER A 387 -20.99 0.47 -4.64
N PHE A 388 -21.25 0.65 -3.34
CA PHE A 388 -22.34 1.51 -2.86
C PHE A 388 -21.92 2.96 -2.61
N PHE A 389 -20.66 3.30 -2.81
CA PHE A 389 -20.13 4.64 -2.50
C PHE A 389 -20.39 5.71 -3.55
N SER A 390 -20.93 5.37 -4.71
CA SER A 390 -21.50 6.40 -5.61
C SER A 390 -22.85 6.93 -5.13
N CYS A 391 -23.49 6.31 -4.14
CA CYS A 391 -24.76 6.75 -3.56
C CYS A 391 -24.74 6.67 -2.02
N SER A 392 -24.32 7.77 -1.41
CA SER A 392 -24.74 8.24 -0.07
C SER A 392 -24.41 7.39 1.16
N PHE A 393 -23.76 8.00 2.10
CA PHE A 393 -23.68 7.75 3.56
C PHE A 393 -25.03 7.28 4.22
N SER A 394 -26.14 7.32 3.49
CA SER A 394 -27.49 6.99 3.93
C SER A 394 -27.74 5.49 4.17
N VAL A 395 -26.99 4.57 3.56
CA VAL A 395 -27.29 3.12 3.65
C VAL A 395 -26.81 2.51 4.96
N ALA A 396 -25.67 2.94 5.48
CA ALA A 396 -25.17 2.48 6.79
C ALA A 396 -26.10 2.90 7.94
N LEU A 397 -26.70 4.10 7.84
CA LEU A 397 -27.71 4.61 8.78
C LEU A 397 -29.08 3.91 8.62
N GLN A 398 -29.46 3.45 7.43
CA GLN A 398 -30.72 2.74 7.24
C GLN A 398 -30.73 1.34 7.88
N VAL A 399 -29.59 0.64 7.90
CA VAL A 399 -29.50 -0.68 8.57
C VAL A 399 -29.62 -0.54 10.09
N GLN A 400 -29.09 0.54 10.69
CA GLN A 400 -29.34 0.83 12.12
C GLN A 400 -30.81 1.14 12.43
N ASN A 401 -31.52 1.84 11.53
CA ASN A 401 -32.93 2.15 11.72
C ASN A 401 -33.85 0.94 11.55
N PHE A 402 -33.46 -0.08 10.77
CA PHE A 402 -34.17 -1.35 10.67
C PHE A 402 -34.07 -2.19 11.95
N SER A 403 -32.91 -2.15 12.62
CA SER A 403 -32.70 -2.85 13.91
C SER A 403 -33.47 -2.20 15.07
N LYS A 404 -33.69 -0.86 15.05
CA LYS A 404 -34.43 -0.12 16.10
C LYS A 404 -35.93 -0.18 15.97
N ARG A 405 -36.49 -0.66 14.85
CA ARG A 405 -37.95 -0.79 14.64
C ARG A 405 -38.52 -2.19 14.89
N GLN A 406 -37.68 -3.12 15.36
CA GLN A 406 -38.11 -4.50 15.71
C GLN A 406 -37.73 -4.91 17.14
N ILE A 407 -37.61 -3.92 18.07
CA ILE A 407 -37.66 -4.20 19.54
C ILE A 407 -38.94 -3.57 20.09
#